data_c0d539f2c3e6c3d9cd1f964eb38f9d03
#
_entry.id   c0d539f2c3e6c3d9cd1f964eb38f9d03
#
_cell.length_a   1.000
_cell.length_b   1.000
_cell.length_c   1.000
_cell.angle_alpha   90.00
_cell.angle_beta   90.00
_cell.angle_gamma   90.00
#
_symmetry.space_group_name_H-M   'P 1'
#
loop_
_entity.id
_entity.type
_entity.pdbx_description
1 polymer ?
#
loop_
_entity_poly.entity_id
_entity_poly.type
_entity_poly.pdbx_seq_one_letter_code
_entity_poly.pdbx_strand_id
1 'polypeptide(L)'
;MLLPGTGSDEVFVRSVFTRPLAAFGIAAVAPPPPPGESVVRGSLALLDRLADAERQPLLVGGISLGAQLATEWALRNTDRCAGVLAALPAWHGPAARAPAALAATATAELVERQGIDAALDAATAGVAPWLADELTRAWRRHGSGLAPGLRAAAHHPAPALAELGALPVAVGVAACTDDPVHPAAVARTWATALPRADVVETTLTALGADRESLGRAAALAWLRAWHRR
;
A
#
# COMPACT_ATOMS: atom_id res chain seq x y z
N MET A 1 6.73 0.34 -10.36
CA MET A 1 5.65 1.32 -10.09
C MET A 1 5.10 1.10 -8.68
N LEU A 2 4.75 2.17 -7.98
CA LEU A 2 4.33 2.13 -6.58
C LEU A 2 3.00 2.86 -6.39
N LEU A 3 2.06 2.20 -5.73
CA LEU A 3 0.70 2.67 -5.52
C LEU A 3 0.49 3.18 -4.09
N PRO A 4 -0.28 4.25 -3.89
CA PRO A 4 -0.62 4.74 -2.56
C PRO A 4 -1.63 3.85 -1.84
N GLY A 5 -1.71 4.02 -0.53
CA GLY A 5 -2.76 3.47 0.29
C GLY A 5 -4.09 4.21 0.13
N THR A 6 -5.13 3.65 0.73
CA THR A 6 -6.47 4.24 0.76
C THR A 6 -6.45 5.64 1.38
N GLY A 7 -6.97 6.64 0.67
CA GLY A 7 -6.97 8.03 1.13
C GLY A 7 -5.59 8.70 1.20
N SER A 8 -4.52 8.02 0.77
CA SER A 8 -3.18 8.56 0.64
C SER A 8 -2.91 9.05 -0.80
N ASP A 9 -1.73 9.56 -1.07
CA ASP A 9 -1.34 10.06 -2.38
C ASP A 9 0.09 9.65 -2.79
N GLU A 10 0.48 10.02 -4.00
CA GLU A 10 1.81 9.75 -4.57
C GLU A 10 2.93 10.54 -3.87
N VAL A 11 2.62 11.62 -3.16
CA VAL A 11 3.62 12.42 -2.43
C VAL A 11 4.17 11.59 -1.29
N PHE A 12 3.28 10.95 -0.50
CA PHE A 12 3.69 10.06 0.56
C PHE A 12 4.47 8.84 0.03
N VAL A 13 3.96 8.21 -1.03
CA VAL A 13 4.65 7.06 -1.66
C VAL A 13 6.07 7.42 -2.12
N ARG A 14 6.23 8.58 -2.75
CA ARG A 14 7.56 9.07 -3.18
C ARG A 14 8.49 9.33 -2.00
N SER A 15 7.99 9.91 -0.90
CA SER A 15 8.80 10.15 0.29
C SER A 15 9.29 8.86 0.94
N VAL A 16 8.54 7.77 0.80
CA VAL A 16 8.88 6.46 1.34
C VAL A 16 9.88 5.70 0.45
N PHE A 17 9.69 5.71 -0.86
CA PHE A 17 10.36 4.74 -1.74
C PHE A 17 11.42 5.32 -2.67
N THR A 18 11.41 6.62 -2.98
CA THR A 18 12.25 7.16 -4.06
C THR A 18 13.74 6.94 -3.80
N ARG A 19 14.26 7.36 -2.64
CA ARG A 19 15.67 7.19 -2.30
C ARG A 19 16.06 5.74 -2.00
N PRO A 20 15.28 4.98 -1.20
CA PRO A 20 15.57 3.57 -0.99
C PRO A 20 15.75 2.77 -2.28
N LEU A 21 14.91 2.98 -3.28
CA LEU A 21 15.02 2.28 -4.57
C LEU A 21 16.14 2.83 -5.45
N ALA A 22 16.36 4.14 -5.44
CA ALA A 22 17.47 4.75 -6.18
C ALA A 22 18.84 4.21 -5.74
N ALA A 23 18.99 3.81 -4.46
CA ALA A 23 20.21 3.18 -3.95
C ALA A 23 20.54 1.84 -4.66
N PHE A 24 19.55 1.22 -5.31
CA PHE A 24 19.69 0.00 -6.11
C PHE A 24 19.59 0.25 -7.63
N GLY A 25 19.65 1.53 -8.05
CA GLY A 25 19.51 1.90 -9.46
C GLY A 25 18.08 1.77 -10.02
N ILE A 26 17.07 1.66 -9.14
CA ILE A 26 15.67 1.49 -9.53
C ILE A 26 14.95 2.84 -9.48
N ALA A 27 14.45 3.28 -10.63
CA ALA A 27 13.62 4.49 -10.71
C ALA A 27 12.21 4.23 -10.16
N ALA A 28 11.80 5.02 -9.16
CA ALA A 28 10.48 4.93 -8.56
C ALA A 28 9.46 5.77 -9.35
N VAL A 29 8.42 5.13 -9.86
CA VAL A 29 7.27 5.79 -10.50
C VAL A 29 6.07 5.66 -9.57
N ALA A 30 5.54 6.77 -9.08
CA ALA A 30 4.35 6.83 -8.24
C ALA A 30 3.38 7.85 -8.87
N PRO A 31 2.33 7.37 -9.57
CA PRO A 31 1.31 8.23 -10.16
C PRO A 31 0.32 8.71 -9.08
N PRO A 32 -0.38 9.83 -9.31
CA PRO A 32 -1.54 10.20 -8.51
C PRO A 32 -2.58 9.06 -8.50
N PRO A 33 -3.24 8.83 -7.35
CA PRO A 33 -4.30 7.83 -7.28
C PRO A 33 -5.49 8.22 -8.16
N PRO A 34 -6.12 7.25 -8.84
CA PRO A 34 -7.38 7.50 -9.55
C PRO A 34 -8.46 7.98 -8.58
N PRO A 35 -9.34 8.91 -8.99
CA PRO A 35 -10.29 9.54 -8.08
C PRO A 35 -11.49 8.64 -7.77
N GLY A 36 -12.01 8.77 -6.55
CA GLY A 36 -13.26 8.19 -6.11
C GLY A 36 -13.32 6.66 -6.30
N GLU A 37 -14.46 6.17 -6.74
CA GLU A 37 -14.72 4.72 -6.94
C GLU A 37 -13.77 4.06 -7.95
N SER A 38 -13.14 4.85 -8.80
CA SER A 38 -12.18 4.31 -9.78
C SER A 38 -10.83 3.92 -9.17
N VAL A 39 -10.58 4.19 -7.87
CA VAL A 39 -9.28 3.94 -7.23
C VAL A 39 -8.74 2.53 -7.45
N VAL A 40 -9.57 1.51 -7.33
CA VAL A 40 -9.15 0.11 -7.54
C VAL A 40 -8.88 -0.19 -9.01
N ARG A 41 -9.91 -0.09 -9.85
CA ARG A 41 -9.78 -0.42 -11.28
C ARG A 41 -8.78 0.48 -12.01
N GLY A 42 -8.78 1.76 -11.68
CA GLY A 42 -7.87 2.73 -12.27
C GLY A 42 -6.42 2.47 -11.88
N SER A 43 -6.14 2.04 -10.65
CA SER A 43 -4.79 1.67 -10.21
C SER A 43 -4.27 0.42 -10.93
N LEU A 44 -5.10 -0.60 -11.09
CA LEU A 44 -4.75 -1.79 -11.87
C LEU A 44 -4.47 -1.43 -13.34
N ALA A 45 -5.33 -0.59 -13.95
CA ALA A 45 -5.12 -0.09 -15.31
C ALA A 45 -3.86 0.79 -15.47
N LEU A 46 -3.42 1.48 -14.40
CA LEU A 46 -2.13 2.20 -14.40
C LEU A 46 -0.95 1.22 -14.47
N LEU A 47 -1.01 0.11 -13.74
CA LEU A 47 0.01 -0.96 -13.80
C LEU A 47 0.06 -1.60 -15.20
N ASP A 48 -1.10 -1.92 -15.78
CA ASP A 48 -1.19 -2.48 -17.13
C ASP A 48 -0.56 -1.55 -18.17
N ARG A 49 -0.95 -0.26 -18.17
CA ARG A 49 -0.39 0.73 -19.12
C ARG A 49 1.12 0.89 -18.99
N LEU A 50 1.65 0.90 -17.74
CA LEU A 50 3.09 1.00 -17.57
C LEU A 50 3.79 -0.26 -18.08
N ALA A 51 3.24 -1.43 -17.76
CA ALA A 51 3.80 -2.68 -18.21
C ALA A 51 3.75 -2.84 -19.74
N ASP A 52 2.71 -2.27 -20.40
CA ASP A 52 2.63 -2.24 -21.87
C ASP A 52 3.67 -1.30 -22.52
N ALA A 53 4.04 -0.23 -21.80
CA ALA A 53 5.04 0.73 -22.26
C ALA A 53 6.48 0.25 -22.02
N GLU A 54 6.69 -0.64 -21.08
CA GLU A 54 8.03 -1.11 -20.68
C GLU A 54 8.36 -2.47 -21.32
N ARG A 55 9.62 -2.64 -21.70
CA ARG A 55 10.12 -3.90 -22.26
C ARG A 55 10.56 -4.91 -21.21
N GLN A 56 10.87 -4.43 -20.02
CA GLN A 56 11.38 -5.25 -18.91
C GLN A 56 10.25 -5.49 -17.89
N PRO A 57 10.26 -6.65 -17.22
CA PRO A 57 9.35 -6.88 -16.12
C PRO A 57 9.46 -5.80 -15.02
N LEU A 58 8.33 -5.40 -14.47
CA LEU A 58 8.24 -4.32 -13.50
C LEU A 58 8.47 -4.81 -12.06
N LEU A 59 9.23 -4.07 -11.27
CA LEU A 59 9.09 -4.10 -9.82
C LEU A 59 7.88 -3.26 -9.44
N VAL A 60 6.85 -3.90 -8.90
CA VAL A 60 5.59 -3.25 -8.49
C VAL A 60 5.47 -3.24 -6.99
N GLY A 61 4.60 -2.40 -6.44
CA GLY A 61 4.38 -2.37 -5.00
C GLY A 61 3.53 -1.20 -4.56
N GLY A 62 3.53 -0.96 -3.26
CA GLY A 62 2.81 0.16 -2.67
C GLY A 62 2.58 -0.02 -1.18
N ILE A 63 1.70 0.80 -0.65
CA ILE A 63 1.37 0.85 0.78
C ILE A 63 -0.09 0.46 0.96
N SER A 64 -0.42 -0.42 1.90
CA SER A 64 -1.79 -0.80 2.25
C SER A 64 -2.58 -1.30 1.04
N LEU A 65 -3.64 -0.60 0.60
CA LEU A 65 -4.35 -0.92 -0.65
C LEU A 65 -3.40 -1.04 -1.84
N GLY A 66 -2.42 -0.14 -1.95
CA GLY A 66 -1.44 -0.18 -3.03
C GLY A 66 -0.60 -1.46 -3.03
N ALA A 67 -0.24 -1.98 -1.86
CA ALA A 67 0.43 -3.28 -1.72
C ALA A 67 -0.46 -4.44 -2.18
N GLN A 68 -1.75 -4.40 -1.80
CA GLN A 68 -2.73 -5.42 -2.19
C GLN A 68 -2.95 -5.43 -3.70
N LEU A 69 -3.18 -4.26 -4.32
CA LEU A 69 -3.41 -4.15 -5.77
C LEU A 69 -2.17 -4.51 -6.59
N ALA A 70 -0.98 -4.12 -6.14
CA ALA A 70 0.26 -4.51 -6.81
C ALA A 70 0.47 -6.03 -6.76
N THR A 71 0.15 -6.68 -5.64
CA THR A 71 0.22 -8.15 -5.50
C THR A 71 -0.84 -8.84 -6.34
N GLU A 72 -2.07 -8.32 -6.36
CA GLU A 72 -3.15 -8.80 -7.22
C GLU A 72 -2.78 -8.73 -8.71
N TRP A 73 -2.16 -7.61 -9.12
CA TRP A 73 -1.67 -7.45 -10.48
C TRP A 73 -0.54 -8.44 -10.80
N ALA A 74 0.40 -8.62 -9.89
CA ALA A 74 1.51 -9.56 -10.05
C ALA A 74 1.05 -11.01 -10.21
N LEU A 75 0.00 -11.44 -9.49
CA LEU A 75 -0.61 -12.75 -9.63
C LEU A 75 -1.17 -13.02 -11.02
N ARG A 76 -1.66 -11.98 -11.69
CA ARG A 76 -2.21 -12.07 -13.06
C ARG A 76 -1.17 -11.84 -14.17
N ASN A 77 0.02 -11.34 -13.81
CA ASN A 77 1.05 -10.91 -14.76
C ASN A 77 2.45 -11.37 -14.31
N THR A 78 2.60 -12.64 -13.97
CA THR A 78 3.84 -13.19 -13.39
C THR A 78 5.05 -13.06 -14.31
N ASP A 79 4.85 -13.14 -15.61
CA ASP A 79 5.85 -12.98 -16.66
C ASP A 79 6.29 -11.52 -16.88
N ARG A 80 5.45 -10.57 -16.45
CA ARG A 80 5.69 -9.12 -16.55
C ARG A 80 6.09 -8.49 -15.21
N CYS A 81 6.20 -9.30 -14.14
CA CYS A 81 6.51 -8.87 -12.78
C CYS A 81 7.90 -9.35 -12.35
N ALA A 82 8.81 -8.43 -12.06
CA ALA A 82 10.13 -8.72 -11.51
C ALA A 82 10.11 -8.96 -9.99
N GLY A 83 9.07 -8.49 -9.29
CA GLY A 83 8.91 -8.64 -7.85
C GLY A 83 7.90 -7.65 -7.27
N VAL A 84 7.60 -7.81 -5.99
CA VAL A 84 6.62 -6.98 -5.29
C VAL A 84 7.21 -6.37 -4.02
N LEU A 85 6.90 -5.10 -3.76
CA LEU A 85 7.15 -4.40 -2.50
C LEU A 85 5.81 -4.18 -1.78
N ALA A 86 5.48 -5.05 -0.83
CA ALA A 86 4.23 -5.01 -0.08
C ALA A 86 4.43 -4.35 1.28
N ALA A 87 4.26 -3.03 1.36
CA ALA A 87 4.34 -2.30 2.62
C ALA A 87 2.96 -2.20 3.28
N LEU A 88 2.90 -2.55 4.56
CA LEU A 88 1.69 -2.49 5.39
C LEU A 88 0.47 -3.18 4.75
N PRO A 89 0.55 -4.45 4.30
CA PRO A 89 -0.63 -5.14 3.79
C PRO A 89 -1.70 -5.18 4.88
N ALA A 90 -2.94 -4.79 4.53
CA ALA A 90 -3.96 -4.52 5.52
C ALA A 90 -4.82 -5.74 5.89
N TRP A 91 -5.01 -6.69 4.94
CA TRP A 91 -5.71 -7.97 5.14
C TRP A 91 -5.35 -8.96 4.03
N HIS A 92 -5.90 -10.16 4.08
CA HIS A 92 -5.91 -11.17 3.02
C HIS A 92 -7.34 -11.68 2.80
N GLY A 93 -7.68 -12.07 1.57
CA GLY A 93 -9.04 -12.46 1.23
C GLY A 93 -10.06 -11.32 1.42
N PRO A 94 -11.29 -11.61 1.85
CA PRO A 94 -12.31 -10.60 2.12
C PRO A 94 -11.87 -9.63 3.22
N ALA A 95 -12.14 -8.33 3.04
CA ALA A 95 -11.80 -7.27 4.00
C ALA A 95 -12.51 -7.46 5.35
N ALA A 96 -13.76 -7.91 5.33
CA ALA A 96 -14.60 -8.27 6.47
C ALA A 96 -14.44 -7.31 7.68
N ARG A 97 -13.72 -7.76 8.71
CA ARG A 97 -13.50 -7.03 9.97
C ARG A 97 -12.09 -6.47 10.11
N ALA A 98 -11.35 -6.35 9.02
CA ALA A 98 -9.99 -5.78 9.05
C ALA A 98 -10.03 -4.35 9.59
N PRO A 99 -9.12 -3.97 10.52
CA PRO A 99 -9.12 -2.65 11.12
C PRO A 99 -9.08 -1.52 10.07
N ALA A 100 -8.27 -1.67 9.01
CA ALA A 100 -8.17 -0.68 7.94
C ALA A 100 -9.48 -0.53 7.15
N ALA A 101 -10.21 -1.63 6.88
CA ALA A 101 -11.50 -1.57 6.19
C ALA A 101 -12.57 -0.90 7.06
N LEU A 102 -12.60 -1.21 8.36
CA LEU A 102 -13.51 -0.57 9.30
C LEU A 102 -13.22 0.92 9.44
N ALA A 103 -11.96 1.30 9.56
CA ALA A 103 -11.55 2.70 9.63
C ALA A 103 -11.92 3.46 8.35
N ALA A 104 -11.67 2.88 7.17
CA ALA A 104 -12.03 3.50 5.89
C ALA A 104 -13.55 3.69 5.75
N THR A 105 -14.35 2.69 6.15
CA THR A 105 -15.81 2.77 6.12
C THR A 105 -16.32 3.85 7.06
N ALA A 106 -15.86 3.88 8.31
CA ALA A 106 -16.27 4.88 9.29
C ALA A 106 -15.89 6.32 8.86
N THR A 107 -14.68 6.46 8.27
CA THR A 107 -14.24 7.76 7.72
C THR A 107 -15.12 8.19 6.55
N ALA A 108 -15.43 7.29 5.62
CA ALA A 108 -16.31 7.61 4.49
C ALA A 108 -17.69 8.09 4.97
N GLU A 109 -18.27 7.38 5.93
CA GLU A 109 -19.53 7.78 6.56
C GLU A 109 -19.47 9.15 7.24
N LEU A 110 -18.36 9.45 7.91
CA LEU A 110 -18.18 10.74 8.57
C LEU A 110 -18.05 11.88 7.56
N VAL A 111 -17.28 11.67 6.49
CA VAL A 111 -17.15 12.64 5.37
C VAL A 111 -18.52 12.91 4.73
N GLU A 112 -19.32 11.88 4.49
CA GLU A 112 -20.65 12.01 3.88
C GLU A 112 -21.65 12.76 4.77
N ARG A 113 -21.59 12.51 6.09
CA ARG A 113 -22.54 13.13 7.03
C ARG A 113 -22.13 14.53 7.48
N GLN A 114 -20.85 14.79 7.67
CA GLN A 114 -20.36 15.99 8.35
C GLN A 114 -19.29 16.76 7.56
N GLY A 115 -18.89 16.24 6.42
CA GLY A 115 -17.86 16.85 5.58
C GLY A 115 -16.43 16.45 5.96
N ILE A 116 -15.50 16.88 5.11
CA ILE A 116 -14.09 16.47 5.20
C ILE A 116 -13.38 17.06 6.42
N ASP A 117 -13.75 18.27 6.84
CA ASP A 117 -13.08 18.93 7.97
C ASP A 117 -13.39 18.20 9.29
N ALA A 118 -14.66 17.82 9.52
CA ALA A 118 -15.03 17.01 10.68
C ALA A 118 -14.34 15.63 10.69
N ALA A 119 -14.19 15.02 9.51
CA ALA A 119 -13.48 13.76 9.39
C ALA A 119 -11.99 13.92 9.66
N LEU A 120 -11.36 15.01 9.21
CA LEU A 120 -9.96 15.35 9.50
C LEU A 120 -9.77 15.60 10.99
N ASP A 121 -10.62 16.40 11.63
CA ASP A 121 -10.54 16.65 13.07
C ASP A 121 -10.56 15.34 13.88
N ALA A 122 -11.46 14.42 13.51
CA ALA A 122 -11.55 13.12 14.17
C ALA A 122 -10.33 12.23 13.90
N ALA A 123 -9.83 12.18 12.66
CA ALA A 123 -8.72 11.32 12.26
C ALA A 123 -7.36 11.83 12.74
N THR A 124 -7.23 13.14 12.98
CA THR A 124 -5.98 13.76 13.42
C THR A 124 -5.88 13.92 14.93
N ALA A 125 -6.97 13.69 15.65
CA ALA A 125 -7.00 13.77 17.10
C ALA A 125 -6.06 12.74 17.73
N GLY A 126 -5.01 13.22 18.41
CA GLY A 126 -4.07 12.38 19.17
C GLY A 126 -3.07 11.59 18.34
N VAL A 127 -3.03 11.78 17.02
CA VAL A 127 -2.00 11.18 16.17
C VAL A 127 -0.73 12.04 16.12
N ALA A 128 0.38 11.42 15.70
CA ALA A 128 1.64 12.15 15.53
C ALA A 128 1.49 13.27 14.47
N PRO A 129 2.12 14.44 14.66
CA PRO A 129 1.97 15.60 13.76
C PRO A 129 2.20 15.28 12.28
N TRP A 130 3.19 14.47 12.00
CA TRP A 130 3.48 14.06 10.63
C TRP A 130 2.33 13.32 9.95
N LEU A 131 1.61 12.49 10.71
CA LEU A 131 0.48 11.72 10.17
C LEU A 131 -0.71 12.65 9.96
N ALA A 132 -0.93 13.59 10.89
CA ALA A 132 -1.95 14.62 10.74
C ALA A 132 -1.73 15.47 9.46
N ASP A 133 -0.47 15.88 9.20
CA ASP A 133 -0.10 16.63 8.00
C ASP A 133 -0.35 15.82 6.72
N GLU A 134 0.05 14.55 6.70
CA GLU A 134 -0.17 13.64 5.57
C GLU A 134 -1.66 13.43 5.27
N LEU A 135 -2.45 13.13 6.30
CA LEU A 135 -3.90 12.94 6.16
C LEU A 135 -4.56 14.22 5.65
N THR A 136 -4.22 15.37 6.25
CA THR A 136 -4.80 16.67 5.87
C THR A 136 -4.50 17.00 4.41
N ARG A 137 -3.25 16.84 3.98
CA ARG A 137 -2.84 17.10 2.60
C ARG A 137 -3.57 16.17 1.62
N ALA A 138 -3.53 14.87 1.87
CA ALA A 138 -4.06 13.87 0.96
C ALA A 138 -5.60 13.95 0.87
N TRP A 139 -6.30 14.04 2.00
CA TRP A 139 -7.77 14.05 2.01
C TRP A 139 -8.34 15.30 1.36
N ARG A 140 -7.76 16.47 1.62
CA ARG A 140 -8.18 17.71 0.94
C ARG A 140 -7.98 17.64 -0.57
N ARG A 141 -6.89 16.98 -1.01
CA ARG A 141 -6.63 16.77 -2.43
C ARG A 141 -7.61 15.78 -3.09
N HIS A 142 -8.04 14.74 -2.38
CA HIS A 142 -9.08 13.84 -2.86
C HIS A 142 -10.45 14.54 -2.98
N GLY A 143 -10.73 15.53 -2.13
CA GLY A 143 -11.97 16.30 -2.13
C GLY A 143 -13.22 15.40 -2.08
N SER A 144 -14.18 15.65 -2.97
CA SER A 144 -15.41 14.84 -3.07
C SER A 144 -15.16 13.37 -3.47
N GLY A 145 -14.00 13.03 -3.98
CA GLY A 145 -13.61 11.66 -4.31
C GLY A 145 -13.17 10.84 -3.09
N LEU A 146 -12.96 11.46 -1.91
CA LEU A 146 -12.45 10.76 -0.74
C LEU A 146 -13.39 9.63 -0.28
N ALA A 147 -14.63 9.95 0.07
CA ALA A 147 -15.57 8.97 0.62
C ALA A 147 -15.88 7.83 -0.36
N PRO A 148 -16.18 8.06 -1.64
CA PRO A 148 -16.32 6.97 -2.61
C PRO A 148 -15.06 6.10 -2.76
N GLY A 149 -13.88 6.71 -2.74
CA GLY A 149 -12.60 5.98 -2.81
C GLY A 149 -12.35 5.12 -1.58
N LEU A 150 -12.62 5.62 -0.38
CA LEU A 150 -12.53 4.88 0.88
C LEU A 150 -13.47 3.66 0.87
N ARG A 151 -14.71 3.81 0.40
CA ARG A 151 -15.68 2.71 0.29
C ARG A 151 -15.22 1.66 -0.72
N ALA A 152 -14.81 2.08 -1.91
CA ALA A 152 -14.32 1.16 -2.94
C ALA A 152 -13.13 0.33 -2.42
N ALA A 153 -12.20 0.96 -1.71
CA ALA A 153 -11.06 0.28 -1.11
C ALA A 153 -11.46 -0.68 0.01
N ALA A 154 -12.36 -0.26 0.93
CA ALA A 154 -12.81 -1.05 2.07
C ALA A 154 -13.55 -2.33 1.66
N HIS A 155 -14.19 -2.34 0.49
CA HIS A 155 -14.93 -3.50 -0.02
C HIS A 155 -14.11 -4.39 -0.97
N HIS A 156 -12.93 -3.92 -1.40
CA HIS A 156 -12.11 -4.70 -2.33
C HIS A 156 -11.41 -5.86 -1.59
N PRO A 157 -11.57 -7.11 -2.04
CA PRO A 157 -10.84 -8.23 -1.45
C PRO A 157 -9.34 -8.12 -1.77
N ALA A 158 -8.49 -8.46 -0.81
CA ALA A 158 -7.08 -8.69 -1.07
C ALA A 158 -6.86 -10.13 -1.57
N PRO A 159 -5.69 -10.44 -2.15
CA PRO A 159 -5.35 -11.81 -2.50
C PRO A 159 -5.53 -12.77 -1.32
N ALA A 160 -6.17 -13.91 -1.56
CA ALA A 160 -6.32 -14.96 -0.55
C ALA A 160 -4.96 -15.66 -0.30
N LEU A 161 -4.81 -16.29 0.86
CA LEU A 161 -3.56 -16.99 1.20
C LEU A 161 -3.17 -18.07 0.19
N ALA A 162 -4.17 -18.77 -0.36
CA ALA A 162 -3.95 -19.77 -1.40
C ALA A 162 -3.41 -19.13 -2.70
N GLU A 163 -3.91 -17.94 -3.06
CA GLU A 163 -3.44 -17.19 -4.23
C GLU A 163 -2.02 -16.66 -3.99
N LEU A 164 -1.72 -16.14 -2.79
CA LEU A 164 -0.36 -15.74 -2.42
C LEU A 164 0.61 -16.89 -2.56
N GLY A 165 0.20 -18.12 -2.18
CA GLY A 165 0.99 -19.33 -2.33
C GLY A 165 1.35 -19.70 -3.79
N ALA A 166 0.65 -19.14 -4.76
CA ALA A 166 0.91 -19.36 -6.19
C ALA A 166 1.81 -18.29 -6.81
N LEU A 167 2.21 -17.23 -6.09
CA LEU A 167 3.01 -16.13 -6.64
C LEU A 167 4.51 -16.48 -6.68
N PRO A 168 5.13 -16.70 -7.85
CA PRO A 168 6.50 -17.22 -7.95
C PRO A 168 7.58 -16.14 -7.82
N VAL A 169 7.21 -14.85 -7.86
CA VAL A 169 8.18 -13.75 -7.82
C VAL A 169 8.59 -13.42 -6.39
N ALA A 170 9.75 -12.78 -6.22
CA ALA A 170 10.21 -12.34 -4.91
C ALA A 170 9.32 -11.20 -4.37
N VAL A 171 8.91 -11.31 -3.10
CA VAL A 171 8.08 -10.32 -2.41
C VAL A 171 8.76 -9.83 -1.15
N GLY A 172 8.99 -8.52 -1.07
CA GLY A 172 9.43 -7.87 0.16
C GLY A 172 8.25 -7.33 0.94
N VAL A 173 8.01 -7.85 2.13
CA VAL A 173 6.93 -7.39 3.00
C VAL A 173 7.49 -6.47 4.08
N ALA A 174 6.85 -5.32 4.30
CA ALA A 174 7.22 -4.42 5.40
C ALA A 174 6.03 -4.15 6.31
N ALA A 175 6.28 -4.08 7.62
CA ALA A 175 5.26 -3.81 8.63
C ALA A 175 5.75 -2.81 9.67
N CYS A 176 4.80 -2.08 10.29
CA CYS A 176 5.03 -1.34 11.53
C CYS A 176 4.44 -2.14 12.70
N THR A 177 5.24 -2.42 13.72
CA THR A 177 4.82 -3.27 14.85
C THR A 177 3.83 -2.58 15.78
N ASP A 178 3.77 -1.25 15.74
CA ASP A 178 2.93 -0.36 16.55
C ASP A 178 1.77 0.27 15.74
N ASP A 179 1.44 -0.30 14.56
CA ASP A 179 0.33 0.20 13.71
C ASP A 179 -0.98 -0.54 14.06
N PRO A 180 -1.97 0.15 14.65
CA PRO A 180 -3.25 -0.46 14.98
C PRO A 180 -4.15 -0.69 13.76
N VAL A 181 -3.88 0.01 12.65
CA VAL A 181 -4.67 -0.06 11.41
C VAL A 181 -4.18 -1.18 10.50
N HIS A 182 -2.86 -1.40 10.46
CA HIS A 182 -2.21 -2.45 9.66
C HIS A 182 -1.46 -3.43 10.59
N PRO A 183 -2.14 -4.36 11.25
CA PRO A 183 -1.50 -5.26 12.21
C PRO A 183 -0.34 -6.03 11.60
N ALA A 184 0.85 -5.97 12.21
CA ALA A 184 2.05 -6.64 11.71
C ALA A 184 1.85 -8.17 11.55
N ALA A 185 0.89 -8.76 12.27
CA ALA A 185 0.49 -10.16 12.09
C ALA A 185 0.00 -10.46 10.68
N VAL A 186 -0.68 -9.52 9.99
CA VAL A 186 -1.10 -9.69 8.59
C VAL A 186 0.11 -9.81 7.68
N ALA A 187 1.09 -8.93 7.84
CA ALA A 187 2.33 -8.95 7.07
C ALA A 187 3.12 -10.26 7.26
N ARG A 188 3.21 -10.76 8.50
CA ARG A 188 3.82 -12.06 8.80
C ARG A 188 3.06 -13.22 8.14
N THR A 189 1.73 -13.18 8.17
CA THR A 189 0.88 -14.18 7.49
C THR A 189 1.11 -14.15 5.98
N TRP A 190 1.20 -12.97 5.37
CA TRP A 190 1.55 -12.84 3.95
C TRP A 190 2.91 -13.45 3.64
N ALA A 191 3.95 -13.09 4.43
CA ALA A 191 5.31 -13.61 4.22
C ALA A 191 5.39 -15.13 4.38
N THR A 192 4.57 -15.72 5.25
CA THR A 192 4.50 -17.18 5.44
C THR A 192 3.79 -17.88 4.28
N ALA A 193 2.76 -17.25 3.70
CA ALA A 193 2.00 -17.84 2.60
C ALA A 193 2.73 -17.75 1.25
N LEU A 194 3.56 -16.73 1.05
CA LEU A 194 4.29 -16.48 -0.19
C LEU A 194 5.52 -17.41 -0.31
N PRO A 195 5.74 -18.08 -1.45
CA PRO A 195 6.85 -19.01 -1.63
C PRO A 195 8.23 -18.35 -1.55
N ARG A 196 8.34 -17.09 -1.96
CA ARG A 196 9.58 -16.32 -2.02
C ARG A 196 9.38 -14.95 -1.40
N ALA A 197 9.25 -14.92 -0.09
CA ALA A 197 9.09 -13.66 0.65
C ALA A 197 10.03 -13.57 1.85
N ASP A 198 10.28 -12.36 2.25
CA ASP A 198 10.82 -12.02 3.58
C ASP A 198 10.00 -10.87 4.16
N VAL A 199 10.04 -10.71 5.48
CA VAL A 199 9.41 -9.61 6.18
C VAL A 199 10.45 -8.86 6.99
N VAL A 200 10.42 -7.52 6.87
CA VAL A 200 11.21 -6.62 7.73
C VAL A 200 10.26 -5.67 8.44
N GLU A 201 10.40 -5.62 9.75
CA GLU A 201 9.55 -4.80 10.62
C GLU A 201 10.24 -3.50 11.01
N THR A 202 9.45 -2.45 11.13
CA THR A 202 9.82 -1.13 11.65
C THR A 202 8.73 -0.67 12.62
N THR A 203 8.64 0.63 12.88
CA THR A 203 7.59 1.23 13.72
C THR A 203 7.03 2.49 13.06
N LEU A 204 5.81 2.90 13.43
CA LEU A 204 5.26 4.20 13.05
C LEU A 204 6.13 5.36 13.59
N THR A 205 6.75 5.18 14.75
CA THR A 205 7.69 6.16 15.31
C THR A 205 8.90 6.32 14.39
N ALA A 206 9.50 5.24 13.91
CA ALA A 206 10.62 5.29 12.97
C ALA A 206 10.19 5.88 11.62
N LEU A 207 9.01 5.49 11.11
CA LEU A 207 8.42 6.05 9.90
C LEU A 207 8.16 7.56 10.05
N GLY A 208 7.73 7.99 11.24
CA GLY A 208 7.52 9.40 11.57
C GLY A 208 8.81 10.21 11.57
N ALA A 209 9.87 9.66 12.12
CA ALA A 209 11.20 10.29 12.15
C ALA A 209 11.86 10.30 10.76
N ASP A 210 11.66 9.24 9.98
CA ASP A 210 12.23 9.07 8.66
C ASP A 210 11.31 8.24 7.76
N ARG A 211 10.67 8.90 6.79
CA ARG A 211 9.75 8.27 5.83
C ARG A 211 10.36 7.10 5.07
N GLU A 212 11.65 7.18 4.79
CA GLU A 212 12.38 6.16 4.04
C GLU A 212 12.54 4.84 4.81
N SER A 213 12.35 4.85 6.14
CA SER A 213 12.49 3.63 6.97
C SER A 213 11.59 2.48 6.49
N LEU A 214 10.35 2.77 6.10
CA LEU A 214 9.41 1.79 5.57
C LEU A 214 9.85 1.30 4.17
N GLY A 215 10.29 2.20 3.32
CA GLY A 215 10.81 1.86 1.98
C GLY A 215 12.07 1.00 2.04
N ARG A 216 13.00 1.33 2.96
CA ARG A 216 14.19 0.50 3.20
C ARG A 216 13.82 -0.88 3.73
N ALA A 217 12.85 -0.98 4.64
CA ALA A 217 12.36 -2.25 5.14
C ALA A 217 11.82 -3.13 4.01
N ALA A 218 10.94 -2.58 3.15
CA ALA A 218 10.38 -3.29 2.01
C ALA A 218 11.45 -3.71 0.98
N ALA A 219 12.38 -2.82 0.64
CA ALA A 219 13.46 -3.11 -0.30
C ALA A 219 14.42 -4.18 0.25
N LEU A 220 14.79 -4.10 1.53
CA LEU A 220 15.64 -5.10 2.18
C LEU A 220 14.97 -6.48 2.22
N ALA A 221 13.68 -6.53 2.57
CA ALA A 221 12.91 -7.77 2.55
C ALA A 221 12.86 -8.36 1.15
N TRP A 222 12.62 -7.54 0.12
CA TRP A 222 12.62 -7.98 -1.27
C TRP A 222 13.98 -8.54 -1.71
N LEU A 223 15.07 -7.87 -1.39
CA LEU A 223 16.42 -8.36 -1.70
C LEU A 223 16.71 -9.71 -1.04
N ARG A 224 16.33 -9.88 0.23
CA ARG A 224 16.48 -11.17 0.92
C ARG A 224 15.66 -12.27 0.25
N ALA A 225 14.42 -11.97 -0.14
CA ALA A 225 13.56 -12.90 -0.88
C ALA A 225 14.11 -13.21 -2.29
N TRP A 226 14.68 -12.22 -2.95
CA TRP A 226 15.31 -12.38 -4.28
C TRP A 226 16.50 -13.35 -4.25
N HIS A 227 17.33 -13.30 -3.21
CA HIS A 227 18.50 -14.17 -3.06
C HIS A 227 18.20 -15.56 -2.47
N ARG A 228 17.00 -15.79 -1.95
CA ARG A 228 16.55 -17.13 -1.56
C ARG A 228 16.18 -17.92 -2.82
N ARG A 229 17.03 -18.88 -3.20
CA ARG A 229 16.77 -19.83 -4.29
C ARG A 229 15.97 -21.02 -3.81
#